data_7a2a628bcf102b037b0b8f2e9d75fa9f
#
_entry.id   7a2a628bcf102b037b0b8f2e9d75fa9f
#
_cell.length_a   1.000
_cell.length_b   1.000
_cell.length_c   1.000
_cell.angle_alpha   90.00
_cell.angle_beta   90.00
_cell.angle_gamma   90.00
#
_symmetry.space_group_name_H-M   'P 1'
#
loop_
_entity.id
_entity.type
_entity.pdbx_description
1 polymer ?
#
loop_
_entity_poly.entity_id
_entity_poly.type
_entity_poly.pdbx_seq_one_letter_code
_entity_poly.pdbx_strand_id
1 'polypeptide(L)'
;MTHIPPPHGRADTHPVSPATSPDTPPVAGPRFPHPPFVSKPSSRPAVVTNIYDNEKARWGLGDMFTSLGIFFFGSAGLILLIVATSNREDFLQGPWLLVGVVGPHALLLTHLFWVSHRKGISFADDFGFQFQRPDVGLGFGLFIGALIAAGIVAIVVTQIAGEPPTASVVELAQESSGNGLTIWLYLFAILGATFVPVVEELVYRGLFWSALEKRGMQPWTILVVTSAVFAIIHLEPIRTALLFTVGMAIGIGRLVTGRTGASIAAHMFINTAA
;
A
#
# COMPACT_ATOMS: atom_id res chain seq x y z
N MET A 1 50.12 -13.01 -55.07
CA MET A 1 49.50 -13.46 -56.33
C MET A 1 48.01 -13.48 -56.04
N THR A 2 47.10 -12.75 -56.56
CA THR A 2 46.97 -11.87 -57.69
C THR A 2 45.87 -10.86 -57.40
N HIS A 3 46.15 -9.62 -57.68
CA HIS A 3 45.27 -8.46 -57.61
C HIS A 3 44.20 -8.54 -58.70
N ILE A 4 42.95 -8.19 -58.46
CA ILE A 4 41.95 -7.77 -59.44
C ILE A 4 41.18 -6.56 -58.91
N PRO A 5 41.14 -5.42 -59.65
CA PRO A 5 40.42 -4.20 -59.24
C PRO A 5 38.97 -4.19 -59.76
N PRO A 6 38.10 -3.26 -59.28
CA PRO A 6 36.68 -3.15 -59.60
C PRO A 6 36.45 -2.32 -60.91
N PRO A 7 35.33 -2.52 -61.59
CA PRO A 7 34.98 -1.70 -62.74
C PRO A 7 34.11 -0.50 -62.38
N HIS A 8 34.32 0.57 -63.15
CA HIS A 8 33.73 1.91 -63.12
C HIS A 8 32.26 1.99 -63.59
N GLY A 9 31.50 2.82 -62.98
CA GLY A 9 30.76 3.94 -63.59
C GLY A 9 29.61 3.64 -64.54
N ARG A 10 28.41 4.10 -64.16
CA ARG A 10 27.42 4.48 -65.19
C ARG A 10 26.73 5.81 -64.73
N ALA A 11 26.69 6.70 -65.76
CA ALA A 11 26.31 8.08 -65.72
C ALA A 11 24.78 8.31 -65.50
N ASP A 12 24.52 9.41 -64.89
CA ASP A 12 23.21 10.00 -64.72
C ASP A 12 22.65 10.56 -66.02
N THR A 13 21.40 10.28 -66.34
CA THR A 13 20.57 11.03 -67.24
C THR A 13 19.31 11.51 -66.62
N HIS A 14 19.24 12.81 -66.30
CA HIS A 14 18.04 13.51 -65.98
C HIS A 14 17.16 13.78 -67.15
N PRO A 15 15.83 13.56 -67.09
CA PRO A 15 14.92 14.14 -68.07
C PRO A 15 14.48 15.54 -67.65
N VAL A 16 14.60 16.43 -68.61
CA VAL A 16 14.21 17.85 -68.60
C VAL A 16 12.67 17.92 -68.61
N SER A 17 12.11 18.70 -67.66
CA SER A 17 10.69 19.04 -67.60
C SER A 17 10.35 20.24 -68.51
N PRO A 18 9.23 20.22 -69.23
CA PRO A 18 8.81 21.37 -70.02
C PRO A 18 8.15 22.46 -69.19
N ALA A 19 8.43 23.71 -69.58
CA ALA A 19 7.91 24.93 -68.98
C ALA A 19 6.39 25.08 -69.11
N THR A 20 5.73 25.40 -68.05
CA THR A 20 4.32 25.79 -68.05
C THR A 20 4.15 27.31 -67.96
N SER A 21 3.22 27.82 -68.78
CA SER A 21 2.76 29.20 -68.93
C SER A 21 2.11 29.80 -67.67
N PRO A 22 1.99 31.14 -67.66
CA PRO A 22 1.67 31.91 -66.44
C PRO A 22 0.17 32.11 -66.23
N ASP A 23 -0.13 32.38 -64.97
CA ASP A 23 -1.18 33.22 -64.41
C ASP A 23 -2.68 32.90 -64.63
N THR A 24 -3.23 32.18 -63.68
CA THR A 24 -4.60 32.45 -63.19
C THR A 24 -4.63 32.28 -61.68
N PRO A 25 -5.04 33.31 -60.87
CA PRO A 25 -5.16 33.13 -59.43
C PRO A 25 -6.35 32.24 -59.11
N PRO A 26 -6.24 31.32 -58.14
CA PRO A 26 -7.36 30.50 -57.73
C PRO A 26 -8.41 31.35 -57.04
N VAL A 27 -9.67 31.25 -57.53
CA VAL A 27 -10.85 31.83 -56.89
C VAL A 27 -10.99 31.26 -55.48
N ALA A 28 -10.89 32.13 -54.49
CA ALA A 28 -11.13 31.75 -53.07
C ALA A 28 -12.61 31.41 -52.90
N GLY A 29 -12.89 30.12 -52.71
CA GLY A 29 -14.19 29.64 -52.27
C GLY A 29 -14.53 30.13 -50.83
N PRO A 30 -15.80 30.21 -50.47
CA PRO A 30 -16.22 30.70 -49.17
C PRO A 30 -15.57 29.86 -48.04
N ARG A 31 -14.76 30.55 -47.20
CA ARG A 31 -14.20 29.96 -45.96
C ARG A 31 -15.35 29.84 -44.96
N PHE A 32 -15.87 28.65 -44.77
CA PHE A 32 -16.69 28.38 -43.58
C PHE A 32 -15.77 28.50 -42.36
N PRO A 33 -16.20 29.23 -41.32
CA PRO A 33 -15.45 29.31 -40.08
C PRO A 33 -15.46 27.90 -39.49
N HIS A 34 -14.28 27.28 -39.36
CA HIS A 34 -14.13 26.03 -38.60
C HIS A 34 -14.56 26.33 -37.16
N PRO A 35 -15.46 25.52 -36.56
CA PRO A 35 -15.74 25.66 -35.14
C PRO A 35 -14.43 25.55 -34.38
N PRO A 36 -14.24 26.31 -33.30
CA PRO A 36 -13.05 26.24 -32.50
C PRO A 36 -12.84 24.76 -32.10
N PHE A 37 -11.65 24.26 -32.32
CA PHE A 37 -11.22 22.93 -31.91
C PHE A 37 -11.33 22.91 -30.39
N VAL A 38 -12.49 22.51 -29.86
CA VAL A 38 -12.64 22.17 -28.46
C VAL A 38 -11.85 20.88 -28.30
N SER A 39 -10.62 21.02 -27.84
CA SER A 39 -9.84 19.88 -27.39
C SER A 39 -10.69 19.18 -26.34
N LYS A 40 -11.21 18.00 -26.72
CA LYS A 40 -11.85 17.09 -25.76
C LYS A 40 -10.87 16.95 -24.60
N PRO A 41 -11.24 17.28 -23.35
CA PRO A 41 -10.35 17.02 -22.23
C PRO A 41 -10.00 15.54 -22.31
N SER A 42 -8.71 15.24 -22.37
CA SER A 42 -8.25 13.87 -22.36
C SER A 42 -8.74 13.25 -21.05
N SER A 43 -9.74 12.39 -21.15
CA SER A 43 -10.27 11.59 -20.06
C SER A 43 -9.33 10.44 -19.72
N ARG A 44 -8.02 10.67 -19.80
CA ARG A 44 -7.09 9.85 -19.03
C ARG A 44 -7.36 10.23 -17.58
N PRO A 45 -7.74 9.27 -16.71
CA PRO A 45 -7.68 9.53 -15.29
C PRO A 45 -6.29 10.13 -15.07
N ALA A 46 -6.22 11.30 -14.43
CA ALA A 46 -4.96 11.87 -14.05
C ALA A 46 -4.23 10.72 -13.35
N VAL A 47 -3.20 10.20 -13.99
CA VAL A 47 -2.20 9.39 -13.31
C VAL A 47 -1.85 10.30 -12.16
N VAL A 48 -2.19 9.90 -10.93
CA VAL A 48 -1.84 10.63 -9.73
C VAL A 48 -0.33 10.70 -9.80
N THR A 49 0.16 11.77 -10.40
CA THR A 49 1.57 12.06 -10.52
C THR A 49 2.05 12.10 -9.10
N ASN A 50 2.98 11.20 -8.80
CA ASN A 50 3.64 11.05 -7.51
C ASN A 50 3.60 12.35 -6.73
N ILE A 51 2.72 12.39 -5.72
CA ILE A 51 2.59 13.53 -4.79
C ILE A 51 3.90 13.68 -4.01
N TYR A 52 4.78 12.67 -4.13
CA TYR A 52 6.04 12.57 -3.42
C TYR A 52 7.18 12.91 -4.37
N ASP A 53 7.93 13.95 -4.04
CA ASP A 53 9.29 14.16 -4.56
C ASP A 53 10.21 13.10 -3.90
N ASN A 54 9.94 11.83 -4.26
CA ASN A 54 10.59 10.65 -3.68
C ASN A 54 12.11 10.64 -3.93
N GLU A 55 12.61 11.47 -4.84
CA GLU A 55 14.04 11.59 -5.10
C GLU A 55 14.80 12.25 -3.93
N LYS A 56 14.14 13.08 -3.12
CA LYS A 56 14.77 13.75 -1.97
C LYS A 56 14.87 12.87 -0.74
N ALA A 57 13.95 11.93 -0.55
CA ALA A 57 13.98 11.03 0.58
C ALA A 57 15.04 9.92 0.37
N ARG A 58 15.92 9.72 1.35
CA ARG A 58 17.01 8.73 1.30
C ARG A 58 16.66 7.35 1.86
N TRP A 59 15.47 7.21 2.45
CA TRP A 59 14.98 5.91 2.93
C TRP A 59 14.54 5.00 1.76
N GLY A 60 14.47 3.69 2.00
CA GLY A 60 14.13 2.71 0.98
C GLY A 60 14.01 1.28 1.50
N LEU A 61 14.37 0.29 0.67
CA LEU A 61 14.26 -1.14 1.02
C LEU A 61 15.01 -1.51 2.30
N GLY A 62 16.17 -0.90 2.58
CA GLY A 62 16.91 -1.13 3.82
C GLY A 62 16.06 -0.79 5.05
N ASP A 63 15.35 0.34 5.02
CA ASP A 63 14.47 0.76 6.12
C ASP A 63 13.22 -0.13 6.23
N MET A 64 12.69 -0.61 5.09
CA MET A 64 11.62 -1.61 5.05
C MET A 64 12.04 -2.90 5.78
N PHE A 65 13.21 -3.47 5.43
CA PHE A 65 13.70 -4.69 6.10
C PHE A 65 14.06 -4.44 7.57
N THR A 66 14.58 -3.25 7.90
CA THR A 66 14.82 -2.85 9.30
C THR A 66 13.51 -2.82 10.09
N SER A 67 12.41 -2.33 9.52
CA SER A 67 11.09 -2.37 10.17
C SER A 67 10.64 -3.80 10.47
N LEU A 68 10.83 -4.74 9.53
CA LEU A 68 10.55 -6.16 9.77
C LEU A 68 11.41 -6.72 10.91
N GLY A 69 12.70 -6.41 10.91
CA GLY A 69 13.61 -6.80 11.98
C GLY A 69 13.18 -6.25 13.34
N ILE A 70 12.83 -4.96 13.41
CA ILE A 70 12.33 -4.31 14.64
C ILE A 70 11.05 -5.00 15.12
N PHE A 71 10.12 -5.31 14.21
CA PHE A 71 8.90 -6.01 14.59
C PHE A 71 9.20 -7.38 15.19
N PHE A 72 9.95 -8.24 14.51
CA PHE A 72 10.23 -9.59 14.97
C PHE A 72 11.12 -9.64 16.22
N PHE A 73 12.26 -8.96 16.20
CA PHE A 73 13.18 -8.99 17.34
C PHE A 73 12.69 -8.16 18.51
N GLY A 74 11.99 -7.04 18.23
CA GLY A 74 11.33 -6.25 19.26
C GLY A 74 10.20 -7.02 19.94
N SER A 75 9.36 -7.71 19.17
CA SER A 75 8.30 -8.58 19.72
C SER A 75 8.91 -9.72 20.56
N ALA A 76 9.95 -10.40 20.05
CA ALA A 76 10.62 -11.47 20.78
C ALA A 76 11.22 -10.95 22.09
N GLY A 77 11.89 -9.79 22.08
CA GLY A 77 12.42 -9.15 23.27
C GLY A 77 11.36 -8.78 24.30
N LEU A 78 10.22 -8.24 23.85
CA LEU A 78 9.09 -7.93 24.72
C LEU A 78 8.45 -9.20 25.29
N ILE A 79 8.28 -10.25 24.50
CA ILE A 79 7.76 -11.54 24.99
C ILE A 79 8.69 -12.12 26.06
N LEU A 80 10.01 -12.11 25.83
CA LEU A 80 10.99 -12.58 26.82
C LEU A 80 10.92 -11.76 28.12
N LEU A 81 10.76 -10.44 28.01
CA LEU A 81 10.59 -9.57 29.16
C LEU A 81 9.30 -9.92 29.94
N ILE A 82 8.17 -10.09 29.24
CA ILE A 82 6.90 -10.46 29.84
C ILE A 82 7.02 -11.79 30.57
N VAL A 83 7.57 -12.82 29.91
CA VAL A 83 7.73 -14.16 30.52
C VAL A 83 8.66 -14.12 31.73
N ALA A 84 9.69 -13.26 31.72
CA ALA A 84 10.64 -13.13 32.83
C ALA A 84 10.07 -12.35 34.03
N THR A 85 9.06 -11.48 33.84
CA THR A 85 8.60 -10.53 34.83
C THR A 85 7.13 -10.69 35.25
N SER A 86 6.36 -11.53 34.55
CA SER A 86 4.94 -11.75 34.83
C SER A 86 4.56 -13.22 34.77
N ASN A 87 3.49 -13.59 35.45
CA ASN A 87 2.81 -14.88 35.26
C ASN A 87 1.64 -14.71 34.27
N ARG A 88 0.96 -15.83 33.93
CA ARG A 88 -0.15 -15.81 32.96
C ARG A 88 -1.33 -14.94 33.40
N GLU A 89 -1.65 -14.95 34.68
CA GLU A 89 -2.75 -14.14 35.24
C GLU A 89 -2.43 -12.65 35.18
N ASP A 90 -1.22 -12.25 35.61
CA ASP A 90 -0.74 -10.87 35.51
C ASP A 90 -0.70 -10.38 34.06
N PHE A 91 -0.35 -11.27 33.10
CA PHE A 91 -0.37 -10.95 31.69
C PHE A 91 -1.79 -10.65 31.20
N LEU A 92 -2.76 -11.52 31.50
CA LEU A 92 -4.13 -11.39 30.99
C LEU A 92 -4.92 -10.25 31.67
N GLN A 93 -4.63 -9.95 32.92
CA GLN A 93 -5.39 -8.98 33.74
C GLN A 93 -4.66 -7.66 33.95
N GLY A 94 -3.40 -7.56 33.55
CA GLY A 94 -2.52 -6.45 33.82
C GLY A 94 -2.09 -5.64 32.59
N PRO A 95 -1.15 -4.71 32.75
CA PRO A 95 -0.63 -3.87 31.67
C PRO A 95 0.19 -4.66 30.63
N TRP A 96 0.64 -5.86 30.96
CA TRP A 96 1.46 -6.68 30.07
C TRP A 96 0.74 -7.09 28.79
N LEU A 97 -0.59 -7.19 28.82
CA LEU A 97 -1.41 -7.37 27.62
C LEU A 97 -1.21 -6.23 26.60
N LEU A 98 -1.19 -4.99 27.07
CA LEU A 98 -0.89 -3.84 26.22
C LEU A 98 0.55 -3.82 25.73
N VAL A 99 1.50 -4.15 26.61
CA VAL A 99 2.92 -4.21 26.23
C VAL A 99 3.15 -5.23 25.12
N GLY A 100 2.49 -6.40 25.20
CA GLY A 100 2.63 -7.46 24.20
C GLY A 100 2.07 -7.08 22.83
N VAL A 101 0.95 -6.37 22.77
CA VAL A 101 0.27 -6.04 21.51
C VAL A 101 0.65 -4.65 20.99
N VAL A 102 0.64 -3.64 21.85
CA VAL A 102 0.93 -2.25 21.46
C VAL A 102 2.43 -1.97 21.39
N GLY A 103 3.24 -2.64 22.20
CA GLY A 103 4.68 -2.43 22.28
C GLY A 103 5.42 -2.58 20.94
N PRO A 104 5.24 -3.68 20.18
CA PRO A 104 5.86 -3.83 18.86
C PRO A 104 5.48 -2.70 17.89
N HIS A 105 4.23 -2.25 17.92
CA HIS A 105 3.75 -1.17 17.07
C HIS A 105 4.32 0.20 17.49
N ALA A 106 4.53 0.42 18.78
CA ALA A 106 5.20 1.61 19.29
C ALA A 106 6.69 1.66 18.84
N LEU A 107 7.37 0.52 18.84
CA LEU A 107 8.74 0.41 18.29
C LEU A 107 8.76 0.73 16.78
N LEU A 108 7.80 0.19 16.01
CA LEU A 108 7.66 0.50 14.59
C LEU A 108 7.41 1.98 14.35
N LEU A 109 6.48 2.58 15.08
CA LEU A 109 6.18 4.00 14.95
C LEU A 109 7.39 4.87 15.26
N THR A 110 8.15 4.52 16.31
CA THR A 110 9.41 5.18 16.66
C THR A 110 10.42 5.09 15.52
N HIS A 111 10.53 3.91 14.88
CA HIS A 111 11.39 3.73 13.72
C HIS A 111 10.93 4.58 12.52
N LEU A 112 9.64 4.65 12.23
CA LEU A 112 9.10 5.50 11.16
C LEU A 112 9.42 6.98 11.40
N PHE A 113 9.26 7.48 12.62
CA PHE A 113 9.64 8.84 12.98
C PHE A 113 11.14 9.06 12.80
N TRP A 114 11.96 8.11 13.21
CA TRP A 114 13.42 8.19 13.01
C TRP A 114 13.79 8.22 11.52
N VAL A 115 13.17 7.36 10.71
CA VAL A 115 13.41 7.30 9.25
C VAL A 115 13.03 8.62 8.59
N SER A 116 11.82 9.13 8.85
CA SER A 116 11.36 10.40 8.29
C SER A 116 12.26 11.55 8.73
N HIS A 117 12.58 11.65 10.03
CA HIS A 117 13.42 12.74 10.55
C HIS A 117 14.84 12.73 9.99
N ARG A 118 15.46 11.54 9.82
CA ARG A 118 16.87 11.41 9.41
C ARG A 118 17.07 11.30 7.91
N LYS A 119 16.11 10.77 7.20
CA LYS A 119 16.25 10.38 5.80
C LYS A 119 15.11 10.88 4.91
N GLY A 120 14.02 11.38 5.48
CA GLY A 120 12.81 11.81 4.81
C GLY A 120 12.74 13.30 4.54
N ILE A 121 11.57 13.73 4.11
CA ILE A 121 11.18 15.12 3.86
C ILE A 121 10.24 15.59 4.96
N SER A 122 9.12 14.87 5.11
CA SER A 122 8.17 15.03 6.21
C SER A 122 7.43 13.72 6.45
N PHE A 123 6.98 13.49 7.67
CA PHE A 123 6.26 12.25 8.01
C PHE A 123 5.02 12.03 7.14
N ALA A 124 4.30 13.11 6.83
CA ALA A 124 3.11 13.06 6.01
C ALA A 124 3.43 12.71 4.55
N ASP A 125 4.46 13.33 3.98
CA ASP A 125 4.84 13.12 2.59
C ASP A 125 5.56 11.78 2.38
N ASP A 126 6.42 11.39 3.32
CA ASP A 126 7.19 10.14 3.24
C ASP A 126 6.29 8.90 3.22
N PHE A 127 5.23 8.91 4.02
CA PHE A 127 4.36 7.73 4.22
C PHE A 127 2.93 7.93 3.69
N GLY A 128 2.64 9.08 3.08
CA GLY A 128 1.31 9.41 2.59
C GLY A 128 0.28 9.57 3.71
N PHE A 129 0.72 9.95 4.89
CA PHE A 129 -0.15 10.14 6.05
C PHE A 129 -0.98 11.41 5.91
N GLN A 130 -1.99 11.32 5.05
CA GLN A 130 -2.90 12.41 4.74
C GLN A 130 -4.33 11.88 4.78
N PHE A 131 -5.22 12.66 5.41
CA PHE A 131 -6.64 12.38 5.50
C PHE A 131 -7.45 13.42 4.75
N GLN A 132 -8.45 12.97 4.00
CA GLN A 132 -9.50 13.82 3.43
C GLN A 132 -10.86 13.30 3.85
N ARG A 133 -11.87 14.19 3.89
CA ARG A 133 -13.23 13.80 4.30
C ARG A 133 -13.80 12.58 3.55
N PRO A 134 -13.62 12.43 2.22
CA PRO A 134 -14.09 11.25 1.49
C PRO A 134 -13.40 9.94 1.89
N ASP A 135 -12.21 9.99 2.53
CA ASP A 135 -11.46 8.78 2.91
C ASP A 135 -12.23 7.91 3.90
N VAL A 136 -13.04 8.52 4.79
CA VAL A 136 -13.87 7.78 5.74
C VAL A 136 -14.96 6.99 5.01
N GLY A 137 -15.66 7.63 4.06
CA GLY A 137 -16.71 6.95 3.27
C GLY A 137 -16.14 5.86 2.37
N LEU A 138 -15.00 6.11 1.72
CA LEU A 138 -14.29 5.10 0.94
C LEU A 138 -13.83 3.95 1.85
N GLY A 139 -13.22 4.26 3.00
CA GLY A 139 -12.80 3.27 3.99
C GLY A 139 -13.94 2.38 4.48
N PHE A 140 -15.13 2.97 4.72
CA PHE A 140 -16.31 2.19 5.08
C PHE A 140 -16.77 1.27 3.93
N GLY A 141 -16.76 1.74 2.68
CA GLY A 141 -17.05 0.90 1.51
C GLY A 141 -16.06 -0.26 1.36
N LEU A 142 -14.77 0.00 1.55
CA LEU A 142 -13.72 -1.03 1.53
C LEU A 142 -13.87 -2.05 2.67
N PHE A 143 -14.25 -1.59 3.86
CA PHE A 143 -14.59 -2.45 5.00
C PHE A 143 -15.74 -3.42 4.66
N ILE A 144 -16.84 -2.94 4.10
CA ILE A 144 -17.95 -3.81 3.70
C ILE A 144 -17.51 -4.82 2.64
N GLY A 145 -16.74 -4.36 1.63
CA GLY A 145 -16.17 -5.25 0.61
C GLY A 145 -15.23 -6.30 1.22
N ALA A 146 -14.41 -5.90 2.18
CA ALA A 146 -13.52 -6.80 2.92
C ALA A 146 -14.30 -7.86 3.71
N LEU A 147 -15.36 -7.47 4.42
CA LEU A 147 -16.20 -8.41 5.18
C LEU A 147 -16.83 -9.47 4.26
N ILE A 148 -17.37 -9.05 3.12
CA ILE A 148 -17.97 -9.99 2.16
C ILE A 148 -16.91 -10.95 1.61
N ALA A 149 -15.79 -10.42 1.12
CA ALA A 149 -14.73 -11.24 0.52
C ALA A 149 -14.07 -12.17 1.56
N ALA A 150 -13.76 -11.65 2.75
CA ALA A 150 -13.21 -12.42 3.84
C ALA A 150 -14.18 -13.50 4.35
N GLY A 151 -15.49 -13.20 4.40
CA GLY A 151 -16.53 -14.17 4.74
C GLY A 151 -16.56 -15.35 3.78
N ILE A 152 -16.47 -15.08 2.46
CA ILE A 152 -16.39 -16.15 1.44
C ILE A 152 -15.13 -17.00 1.65
N VAL A 153 -13.97 -16.34 1.85
CA VAL A 153 -12.71 -17.05 2.09
C VAL A 153 -12.76 -17.85 3.38
N ALA A 154 -13.36 -17.32 4.46
CA ALA A 154 -13.51 -18.03 5.72
C ALA A 154 -14.33 -19.31 5.58
N ILE A 155 -15.43 -19.29 4.81
CA ILE A 155 -16.22 -20.49 4.51
C ILE A 155 -15.35 -21.55 3.82
N VAL A 156 -14.59 -21.14 2.77
CA VAL A 156 -13.72 -22.06 2.04
C VAL A 156 -12.61 -22.63 2.95
N VAL A 157 -11.97 -21.79 3.74
CA VAL A 157 -10.94 -22.22 4.69
C VAL A 157 -11.50 -23.19 5.71
N THR A 158 -12.68 -22.91 6.28
CA THR A 158 -13.35 -23.82 7.23
C THR A 158 -13.62 -25.19 6.60
N GLN A 159 -14.04 -25.24 5.33
CA GLN A 159 -14.28 -26.53 4.65
C GLN A 159 -12.98 -27.32 4.41
N ILE A 160 -11.86 -26.64 4.21
CA ILE A 160 -10.56 -27.29 3.95
C ILE A 160 -9.86 -27.66 5.26
N ALA A 161 -9.81 -26.73 6.22
CA ALA A 161 -9.09 -26.92 7.48
C ALA A 161 -9.89 -27.68 8.55
N GLY A 162 -11.23 -27.76 8.40
CA GLY A 162 -12.12 -28.39 9.38
C GLY A 162 -12.45 -27.51 10.60
N GLU A 163 -11.89 -26.29 10.65
CA GLU A 163 -12.12 -25.35 11.74
C GLU A 163 -12.19 -23.90 11.20
N PRO A 164 -12.92 -22.98 11.87
CA PRO A 164 -13.00 -21.59 11.48
C PRO A 164 -11.67 -20.86 11.72
N PRO A 165 -11.28 -19.90 10.86
CA PRO A 165 -10.04 -19.15 11.00
C PRO A 165 -10.15 -18.06 12.08
N THR A 166 -10.11 -18.47 13.35
CA THR A 166 -10.18 -17.56 14.51
C THR A 166 -8.87 -16.79 14.71
N ALA A 167 -8.94 -15.54 15.13
CA ALA A 167 -7.76 -14.74 15.43
C ALA A 167 -7.22 -15.06 16.82
N SER A 168 -5.91 -15.31 16.93
CA SER A 168 -5.25 -15.53 18.22
C SER A 168 -5.47 -14.38 19.21
N VAL A 169 -5.56 -13.14 18.70
CA VAL A 169 -5.85 -11.95 19.53
C VAL A 169 -7.29 -11.95 20.08
N VAL A 170 -8.26 -12.50 19.34
CA VAL A 170 -9.65 -12.64 19.80
C VAL A 170 -9.74 -13.72 20.89
N GLU A 171 -9.06 -14.84 20.70
CA GLU A 171 -8.98 -15.90 21.71
C GLU A 171 -8.37 -15.37 23.02
N LEU A 172 -7.27 -14.61 22.91
CA LEU A 172 -6.63 -13.95 24.04
C LEU A 172 -7.57 -12.97 24.76
N ALA A 173 -8.33 -12.17 24.00
CA ALA A 173 -9.31 -11.24 24.57
C ALA A 173 -10.45 -11.98 25.28
N GLN A 174 -10.93 -13.09 24.72
CA GLN A 174 -11.97 -13.93 25.34
C GLN A 174 -11.46 -14.56 26.62
N GLU A 175 -10.25 -15.10 26.64
CA GLU A 175 -9.63 -15.66 27.84
C GLU A 175 -9.47 -14.58 28.93
N SER A 176 -9.00 -13.39 28.54
CA SER A 176 -8.86 -12.25 29.47
C SER A 176 -10.20 -11.83 30.06
N SER A 177 -11.28 -11.81 29.25
CA SER A 177 -12.61 -11.41 29.69
C SER A 177 -13.29 -12.42 30.64
N GLY A 178 -12.91 -13.69 30.56
CA GLY A 178 -13.40 -14.77 31.43
C GLY A 178 -13.15 -14.52 32.92
N ASN A 179 -12.12 -13.74 33.26
CA ASN A 179 -11.77 -13.33 34.62
C ASN A 179 -12.34 -11.95 35.02
N GLY A 180 -13.21 -11.36 34.20
CA GLY A 180 -13.80 -10.04 34.36
C GLY A 180 -13.18 -8.97 33.50
N LEU A 181 -13.96 -7.91 33.23
CA LEU A 181 -13.50 -6.81 32.39
C LEU A 181 -12.62 -5.85 33.20
N THR A 182 -11.36 -5.70 32.77
CA THR A 182 -10.41 -4.76 33.38
C THR A 182 -10.22 -3.52 32.52
N ILE A 183 -9.70 -2.45 33.10
CA ILE A 183 -9.32 -1.25 32.33
C ILE A 183 -8.28 -1.58 31.24
N TRP A 184 -7.42 -2.55 31.48
CA TRP A 184 -6.39 -2.98 30.53
C TRP A 184 -7.00 -3.64 29.29
N LEU A 185 -8.07 -4.42 29.46
CA LEU A 185 -8.79 -5.04 28.34
C LEU A 185 -9.52 -3.99 27.50
N TYR A 186 -10.14 -2.97 28.12
CA TYR A 186 -10.72 -1.86 27.37
C TYR A 186 -9.66 -1.07 26.59
N LEU A 187 -8.52 -0.75 27.21
CA LEU A 187 -7.42 -0.07 26.53
C LEU A 187 -6.85 -0.91 25.41
N PHE A 188 -6.71 -2.22 25.62
CA PHE A 188 -6.30 -3.17 24.58
C PHE A 188 -7.25 -3.12 23.37
N ALA A 189 -8.56 -3.22 23.59
CA ALA A 189 -9.55 -3.17 22.52
C ALA A 189 -9.51 -1.83 21.75
N ILE A 190 -9.47 -0.70 22.47
CA ILE A 190 -9.42 0.63 21.87
C ILE A 190 -8.14 0.82 21.06
N LEU A 191 -6.97 0.48 21.61
CA LEU A 191 -5.69 0.66 20.93
C LEU A 191 -5.52 -0.36 19.78
N GLY A 192 -6.02 -1.58 19.93
CA GLY A 192 -6.07 -2.59 18.87
C GLY A 192 -6.95 -2.17 17.70
N ALA A 193 -8.06 -1.48 17.97
CA ALA A 193 -8.97 -0.98 16.95
C ALA A 193 -8.50 0.35 16.30
N THR A 194 -7.63 1.13 16.93
CA THR A 194 -7.26 2.47 16.48
C THR A 194 -5.76 2.62 16.20
N PHE A 195 -4.94 2.48 17.22
CA PHE A 195 -3.49 2.72 17.14
C PHE A 195 -2.78 1.68 16.26
N VAL A 196 -3.08 0.39 16.46
CA VAL A 196 -2.46 -0.71 15.71
C VAL A 196 -2.69 -0.55 14.21
N PRO A 197 -3.94 -0.40 13.71
CA PRO A 197 -4.21 -0.17 12.28
C PRO A 197 -3.47 1.04 11.70
N VAL A 198 -3.39 2.14 12.45
CA VAL A 198 -2.67 3.33 11.98
C VAL A 198 -1.20 3.00 11.72
N VAL A 199 -0.54 2.35 12.68
CA VAL A 199 0.89 2.01 12.54
C VAL A 199 1.11 1.00 11.41
N GLU A 200 0.26 -0.02 11.31
CA GLU A 200 0.36 -1.03 10.25
C GLU A 200 0.18 -0.42 8.87
N GLU A 201 -0.80 0.47 8.67
CA GLU A 201 -0.97 1.14 7.38
C GLU A 201 0.19 2.07 7.04
N LEU A 202 0.77 2.74 8.02
CA LEU A 202 1.98 3.54 7.81
C LEU A 202 3.20 2.69 7.43
N VAL A 203 3.30 1.47 7.94
CA VAL A 203 4.36 0.52 7.56
C VAL A 203 4.09 -0.05 6.17
N TYR A 204 2.93 -0.67 5.94
CA TYR A 204 2.68 -1.42 4.70
C TYR A 204 2.31 -0.51 3.52
N ARG A 205 1.40 0.45 3.72
CA ARG A 205 0.92 1.37 2.66
C ARG A 205 1.68 2.69 2.64
N GLY A 206 2.42 3.00 3.69
CA GLY A 206 3.38 4.09 3.73
C GLY A 206 4.77 3.65 3.28
N LEU A 207 5.58 3.15 4.21
CA LEU A 207 7.00 2.85 4.00
C LEU A 207 7.24 1.77 2.93
N PHE A 208 6.58 0.60 3.04
CA PHE A 208 6.81 -0.52 2.10
C PHE A 208 6.34 -0.15 0.71
N TRP A 209 5.13 0.40 0.60
CA TRP A 209 4.59 0.85 -0.68
C TRP A 209 5.55 1.80 -1.39
N SER A 210 5.94 2.87 -0.71
CA SER A 210 6.80 3.88 -1.29
C SER A 210 8.23 3.36 -1.57
N ALA A 211 8.77 2.44 -0.76
CA ALA A 211 10.06 1.81 -1.01
C ALA A 211 10.07 0.94 -2.27
N LEU A 212 8.97 0.22 -2.54
CA LEU A 212 8.80 -0.61 -3.73
C LEU A 212 8.51 0.25 -4.98
N GLU A 213 7.71 1.30 -4.82
CA GLU A 213 7.42 2.27 -5.87
C GLU A 213 8.70 2.97 -6.39
N LYS A 214 9.63 3.33 -5.50
CA LYS A 214 10.97 3.84 -5.86
C LYS A 214 11.79 2.85 -6.69
N ARG A 215 11.48 1.57 -6.66
CA ARG A 215 12.11 0.53 -7.48
C ARG A 215 11.41 0.32 -8.82
N GLY A 216 10.43 1.15 -9.14
CA GLY A 216 9.67 1.09 -10.39
C GLY A 216 8.64 -0.04 -10.44
N MET A 217 8.26 -0.61 -9.29
CA MET A 217 7.22 -1.64 -9.26
C MET A 217 5.86 -1.03 -9.61
N GLN A 218 5.06 -1.78 -10.35
CA GLN A 218 3.70 -1.36 -10.69
C GLN A 218 2.79 -1.32 -9.44
N PRO A 219 1.88 -0.35 -9.32
CA PRO A 219 1.03 -0.20 -8.12
C PRO A 219 0.25 -1.47 -7.74
N TRP A 220 -0.28 -2.22 -8.72
CA TRP A 220 -0.95 -3.48 -8.46
C TRP A 220 -0.04 -4.56 -7.89
N THR A 221 1.20 -4.62 -8.38
CA THR A 221 2.21 -5.55 -7.84
C THR A 221 2.56 -5.17 -6.40
N ILE A 222 2.69 -3.87 -6.11
CA ILE A 222 2.95 -3.38 -4.76
C ILE A 222 1.79 -3.75 -3.83
N LEU A 223 0.54 -3.56 -4.27
CA LEU A 223 -0.65 -3.97 -3.53
C LEU A 223 -0.60 -5.45 -3.16
N VAL A 224 -0.32 -6.33 -4.12
CA VAL A 224 -0.23 -7.78 -3.88
C VAL A 224 0.91 -8.11 -2.91
N VAL A 225 2.10 -7.56 -3.14
CA VAL A 225 3.28 -7.82 -2.30
C VAL A 225 3.06 -7.34 -0.86
N THR A 226 2.58 -6.11 -0.67
CA THR A 226 2.36 -5.58 0.69
C THR A 226 1.25 -6.31 1.42
N SER A 227 0.21 -6.79 0.71
CA SER A 227 -0.86 -7.60 1.29
C SER A 227 -0.38 -9.01 1.64
N ALA A 228 0.51 -9.60 0.83
CA ALA A 228 1.11 -10.89 1.13
C ALA A 228 2.03 -10.80 2.37
N VAL A 229 2.88 -9.77 2.44
CA VAL A 229 3.73 -9.53 3.62
C VAL A 229 2.88 -9.32 4.87
N PHE A 230 1.83 -8.49 4.77
CA PHE A 230 0.85 -8.27 5.85
C PHE A 230 0.27 -9.59 6.35
N ALA A 231 -0.18 -10.47 5.47
CA ALA A 231 -0.78 -11.73 5.85
C ALA A 231 0.23 -12.71 6.50
N ILE A 232 1.43 -12.82 5.92
CA ILE A 232 2.45 -13.79 6.37
C ILE A 232 3.02 -13.40 7.73
N ILE A 233 3.17 -12.10 8.00
CA ILE A 233 3.82 -11.62 9.23
C ILE A 233 2.97 -11.86 10.48
N HIS A 234 1.67 -12.11 10.31
CA HIS A 234 0.78 -12.50 11.42
C HIS A 234 1.07 -13.90 11.96
N LEU A 235 1.81 -14.73 11.21
CA LEU A 235 2.18 -16.09 11.59
C LEU A 235 0.97 -17.00 11.94
N GLU A 236 -0.17 -16.76 11.32
CA GLU A 236 -1.42 -17.49 11.47
C GLU A 236 -1.77 -18.27 10.18
N PRO A 237 -1.24 -19.49 9.97
CA PRO A 237 -1.33 -20.20 8.70
C PRO A 237 -2.77 -20.39 8.19
N ILE A 238 -3.71 -20.74 9.08
CA ILE A 238 -5.13 -20.97 8.74
C ILE A 238 -5.78 -19.65 8.29
N ARG A 239 -5.33 -18.50 8.83
CA ARG A 239 -5.86 -17.18 8.50
C ARG A 239 -5.13 -16.48 7.36
N THR A 240 -4.03 -17.02 6.85
CA THR A 240 -3.20 -16.33 5.85
C THR A 240 -4.00 -15.89 4.62
N ALA A 241 -4.87 -16.76 4.08
CA ALA A 241 -5.70 -16.43 2.93
C ALA A 241 -6.72 -15.33 3.23
N LEU A 242 -7.31 -15.36 4.43
CA LEU A 242 -8.25 -14.35 4.91
C LEU A 242 -7.54 -13.01 5.11
N LEU A 243 -6.40 -13.00 5.80
CA LEU A 243 -5.59 -11.80 6.04
C LEU A 243 -5.06 -11.20 4.72
N PHE A 244 -4.69 -12.03 3.74
CA PHE A 244 -4.33 -11.56 2.42
C PHE A 244 -5.50 -10.85 1.73
N THR A 245 -6.70 -11.44 1.79
CA THR A 245 -7.93 -10.85 1.21
C THR A 245 -8.27 -9.51 1.86
N VAL A 246 -8.21 -9.44 3.19
CA VAL A 246 -8.38 -8.21 3.96
C VAL A 246 -7.30 -7.19 3.58
N GLY A 247 -6.04 -7.61 3.51
CA GLY A 247 -4.92 -6.76 3.11
C GLY A 247 -5.10 -6.17 1.71
N MET A 248 -5.60 -6.97 0.74
CA MET A 248 -5.93 -6.49 -0.59
C MET A 248 -7.02 -5.42 -0.56
N ALA A 249 -8.12 -5.67 0.15
CA ALA A 249 -9.24 -4.73 0.25
C ALA A 249 -8.80 -3.39 0.88
N ILE A 250 -8.08 -3.44 2.00
CA ILE A 250 -7.54 -2.24 2.67
C ILE A 250 -6.58 -1.48 1.73
N GLY A 251 -5.67 -2.20 1.07
CA GLY A 251 -4.64 -1.61 0.20
C GLY A 251 -5.19 -0.93 -1.05
N ILE A 252 -6.42 -1.27 -1.49
CA ILE A 252 -7.12 -0.54 -2.56
C ILE A 252 -7.30 0.94 -2.18
N GLY A 253 -7.50 1.27 -0.90
CA GLY A 253 -7.55 2.64 -0.42
C GLY A 253 -6.32 3.45 -0.82
N ARG A 254 -5.13 2.91 -0.62
CA ARG A 254 -3.86 3.50 -1.06
C ARG A 254 -3.75 3.55 -2.59
N LEU A 255 -4.12 2.47 -3.26
CA LEU A 255 -4.05 2.35 -4.71
C LEU A 255 -4.85 3.45 -5.43
N VAL A 256 -6.08 3.72 -4.96
CA VAL A 256 -6.98 4.67 -5.64
C VAL A 256 -6.81 6.11 -5.20
N THR A 257 -6.33 6.35 -3.97
CA THR A 257 -6.21 7.71 -3.42
C THR A 257 -4.79 8.26 -3.44
N GLY A 258 -3.79 7.40 -3.56
CA GLY A 258 -2.38 7.78 -3.37
C GLY A 258 -2.02 8.12 -1.91
N ARG A 259 -2.95 8.00 -0.95
CA ARG A 259 -2.80 8.34 0.47
C ARG A 259 -3.15 7.14 1.36
N THR A 260 -2.70 7.16 2.61
CA THR A 260 -3.01 6.09 3.58
C THR A 260 -4.35 6.29 4.30
N GLY A 261 -4.98 7.48 4.21
CA GLY A 261 -6.18 7.82 4.98
C GLY A 261 -7.35 6.85 4.81
N ALA A 262 -7.69 6.48 3.56
CA ALA A 262 -8.79 5.54 3.29
C ALA A 262 -8.45 4.10 3.75
N SER A 263 -7.18 3.68 3.62
CA SER A 263 -6.70 2.39 4.12
C SER A 263 -6.78 2.31 5.64
N ILE A 264 -6.32 3.36 6.33
CA ILE A 264 -6.42 3.48 7.80
C ILE A 264 -7.88 3.40 8.25
N ALA A 265 -8.79 4.16 7.63
CA ALA A 265 -10.20 4.14 7.96
C ALA A 265 -10.82 2.74 7.78
N ALA A 266 -10.54 2.07 6.65
CA ALA A 266 -11.03 0.72 6.39
C ALA A 266 -10.51 -0.28 7.45
N HIS A 267 -9.23 -0.22 7.79
CA HIS A 267 -8.60 -1.12 8.75
C HIS A 267 -9.15 -0.88 10.18
N MET A 268 -9.34 0.37 10.58
CA MET A 268 -9.97 0.69 11.87
C MET A 268 -11.40 0.14 11.95
N PHE A 269 -12.21 0.25 10.89
CA PHE A 269 -13.54 -0.35 10.85
C PHE A 269 -13.50 -1.88 10.97
N ILE A 270 -12.54 -2.54 10.30
CA ILE A 270 -12.36 -4.00 10.38
C ILE A 270 -12.01 -4.41 11.81
N ASN A 271 -11.02 -3.77 12.43
CA ASN A 271 -10.60 -4.12 13.79
C ASN A 271 -11.62 -3.73 14.88
N THR A 272 -12.52 -2.77 14.59
CA THR A 272 -13.62 -2.43 15.49
C THR A 272 -14.74 -3.47 15.43
N ALA A 273 -14.89 -4.15 14.29
CA ALA A 273 -15.93 -5.17 14.08
C ALA A 273 -15.48 -6.59 14.48
N ALA A 274 -14.20 -6.81 14.68
CA ALA A 274 -13.61 -8.10 15.07
C ALA A 274 -13.70 -8.30 16.60
#